data_f213402a8b0f672651440415c7a854f0
#
_entry.id   f213402a8b0f672651440415c7a854f0
#
_cell.length_a   1.000
_cell.length_b   1.000
_cell.length_c   1.000
_cell.angle_alpha   90.00
_cell.angle_beta   90.00
_cell.angle_gamma   90.00
#
_symmetry.space_group_name_H-M   'P 1'
#
loop_
_entity.id
_entity.type
_entity.pdbx_description
1 polymer ?
#
loop_
_entity_poly.entity_id
_entity_poly.type
_entity_poly.pdbx_seq_one_letter_code
_entity_poly.pdbx_strand_id
1 'polypeptide(L)'
;MIDRAYDVVPGKSGKGIKSVSVNEPFFAGHYPDHSIMPGVMIVESMAQLVAVIYVAEAIQNNPGMTSHDARSSVGYLGAIRQMKFRRLVTPGDQLTLHAQLGEKVGALREVSVRALNGRDVVAQGELVVTER
;
A
#
# COMPACT_ATOMS: atom_id res chain seq x y z
N MET A 1 -9.75 0.60 0.54
CA MET A 1 -9.22 1.06 -0.73
C MET A 1 -8.59 -0.05 -1.58
N ILE A 2 -7.70 -0.88 -1.05
CA ILE A 2 -7.29 -2.08 -1.80
C ILE A 2 -8.41 -3.10 -1.79
N ASP A 3 -8.55 -3.83 -2.89
CA ASP A 3 -9.65 -4.78 -3.03
C ASP A 3 -9.28 -6.15 -2.47
N ARG A 4 -7.99 -6.51 -2.53
CA ARG A 4 -7.51 -7.80 -2.12
C ARG A 4 -6.02 -7.76 -1.78
N ALA A 5 -5.62 -8.50 -0.75
CA ALA A 5 -4.22 -8.82 -0.48
C ALA A 5 -4.02 -10.32 -0.64
N TYR A 6 -2.86 -10.72 -1.18
CA TYR A 6 -2.53 -12.12 -1.40
C TYR A 6 -1.03 -12.34 -1.31
N ASP A 7 -0.61 -13.59 -1.26
CA ASP A 7 0.80 -13.97 -1.09
C ASP A 7 1.47 -13.20 0.05
N VAL A 8 0.72 -13.01 1.15
CA VAL A 8 1.22 -12.28 2.30
C VAL A 8 2.12 -13.19 3.12
N VAL A 9 3.37 -12.75 3.28
CA VAL A 9 4.33 -13.36 4.21
C VAL A 9 4.38 -12.45 5.44
N PRO A 10 3.81 -12.88 6.58
CA PRO A 10 3.66 -12.00 7.74
C PRO A 10 4.97 -11.33 8.13
N GLY A 11 4.94 -10.01 8.27
CA GLY A 11 6.09 -9.20 8.66
C GLY A 11 7.19 -9.08 7.61
N LYS A 12 7.00 -9.60 6.40
CA LYS A 12 8.03 -9.60 5.36
C LYS A 12 7.60 -8.97 4.06
N SER A 13 6.52 -9.46 3.46
CA SER A 13 6.10 -9.01 2.14
C SER A 13 4.65 -9.33 1.86
N GLY A 14 4.14 -8.78 0.78
CA GLY A 14 2.81 -9.08 0.31
C GLY A 14 2.51 -8.45 -1.03
N LYS A 15 1.42 -8.89 -1.61
CA LYS A 15 0.88 -8.37 -2.85
C LYS A 15 -0.56 -7.95 -2.65
N GLY A 16 -1.01 -7.01 -3.45
CA GLY A 16 -2.39 -6.55 -3.40
C GLY A 16 -2.92 -6.20 -4.78
N ILE A 17 -4.22 -6.09 -4.86
CA ILE A 17 -4.91 -5.67 -6.07
C ILE A 17 -5.74 -4.45 -5.74
N LYS A 18 -5.66 -3.46 -6.59
CA LYS A 18 -6.51 -2.27 -6.57
C LYS A 18 -7.12 -2.08 -7.95
N SER A 19 -8.41 -2.30 -8.07
CA SER A 19 -9.16 -1.98 -9.27
C SER A 19 -9.62 -0.53 -9.20
N VAL A 20 -9.31 0.24 -10.23
CA VAL A 20 -9.60 1.67 -10.26
C VAL A 20 -10.96 1.88 -10.91
N SER A 21 -11.89 2.47 -10.15
CA SER A 21 -13.27 2.70 -10.58
C SER A 21 -13.55 4.19 -10.73
N VAL A 22 -14.32 4.56 -11.76
CA VAL A 22 -14.78 5.94 -11.97
C VAL A 22 -15.66 6.42 -10.81
N ASN A 23 -16.29 5.51 -10.09
CA ASN A 23 -17.16 5.85 -8.96
C ASN A 23 -16.39 6.21 -7.68
N GLU A 24 -15.07 6.13 -7.67
CA GLU A 24 -14.29 6.53 -6.51
C GLU A 24 -14.37 8.05 -6.32
N PRO A 25 -14.57 8.53 -5.06
CA PRO A 25 -14.85 9.95 -4.81
C PRO A 25 -13.80 10.92 -5.31
N PHE A 26 -12.51 10.51 -5.34
CA PHE A 26 -11.45 11.42 -5.76
C PHE A 26 -11.53 11.82 -7.24
N PHE A 27 -12.23 11.05 -8.08
CA PHE A 27 -12.39 11.42 -9.48
C PHE A 27 -13.34 12.60 -9.68
N ALA A 28 -14.27 12.80 -8.76
CA ALA A 28 -15.20 13.91 -8.86
C ALA A 28 -14.52 15.27 -8.71
N GLY A 29 -13.43 15.35 -7.95
CA GLY A 29 -12.73 16.61 -7.68
C GLY A 29 -11.37 16.75 -8.35
N HIS A 30 -10.89 15.70 -9.05
CA HIS A 30 -9.55 15.68 -9.64
C HIS A 30 -9.63 15.44 -11.14
N TYR A 31 -9.34 16.47 -11.93
CA TYR A 31 -9.41 16.48 -13.38
C TYR A 31 -10.76 15.96 -13.90
N PRO A 32 -11.85 16.74 -13.79
CA PRO A 32 -13.19 16.29 -14.18
C PRO A 32 -13.29 15.77 -15.62
N ASP A 33 -12.50 16.36 -16.54
CA ASP A 33 -12.47 15.96 -17.95
C ASP A 33 -11.51 14.81 -18.24
N HIS A 34 -10.58 14.54 -17.30
CA HIS A 34 -9.61 13.47 -17.38
C HIS A 34 -9.55 12.77 -16.03
N SER A 35 -10.26 11.66 -15.92
CA SER A 35 -10.27 10.88 -14.68
C SER A 35 -8.93 10.18 -14.50
N ILE A 36 -8.08 10.77 -13.67
CA ILE A 36 -6.74 10.25 -13.36
C ILE A 36 -6.66 10.02 -11.86
N MET A 37 -6.20 8.83 -11.48
CA MET A 37 -5.98 8.54 -10.08
C MET A 37 -4.81 9.36 -9.54
N PRO A 38 -5.01 10.18 -8.49
CA PRO A 38 -3.92 10.95 -7.90
C PRO A 38 -2.80 10.05 -7.37
N GLY A 39 -1.55 10.50 -7.53
CA GLY A 39 -0.39 9.76 -7.03
C GLY A 39 -0.49 9.45 -5.54
N VAL A 40 -1.00 10.39 -4.74
CA VAL A 40 -1.16 10.18 -3.28
C VAL A 40 -2.11 9.02 -2.97
N MET A 41 -3.09 8.76 -3.84
CA MET A 41 -4.01 7.64 -3.66
C MET A 41 -3.37 6.31 -4.01
N ILE A 42 -2.41 6.30 -4.93
CA ILE A 42 -1.60 5.12 -5.22
C ILE A 42 -0.74 4.80 -4.01
N VAL A 43 -0.10 5.81 -3.42
CA VAL A 43 0.70 5.66 -2.19
C VAL A 43 -0.17 5.14 -1.06
N GLU A 44 -1.37 5.68 -0.89
CA GLU A 44 -2.31 5.21 0.15
C GLU A 44 -2.65 3.73 -0.03
N SER A 45 -2.88 3.29 -1.26
CA SER A 45 -3.15 1.87 -1.54
C SER A 45 -1.96 0.98 -1.15
N MET A 46 -0.75 1.42 -1.47
CA MET A 46 0.46 0.69 -1.08
C MET A 46 0.66 0.68 0.44
N ALA A 47 0.36 1.79 1.11
CA ALA A 47 0.44 1.87 2.57
C ALA A 47 -0.57 0.93 3.24
N GLN A 48 -1.75 0.78 2.67
CA GLN A 48 -2.74 -0.18 3.17
C GLN A 48 -2.26 -1.62 3.05
N LEU A 49 -1.58 -1.96 1.96
CA LEU A 49 -0.96 -3.27 1.83
C LEU A 49 0.09 -3.51 2.91
N VAL A 50 0.93 -2.51 3.18
CA VAL A 50 1.93 -2.58 4.26
C VAL A 50 1.23 -2.84 5.60
N ALA A 51 0.13 -2.15 5.88
CA ALA A 51 -0.64 -2.35 7.11
C ALA A 51 -1.15 -3.80 7.23
N VAL A 52 -1.60 -4.39 6.13
CA VAL A 52 -2.03 -5.81 6.12
C VAL A 52 -0.88 -6.74 6.50
N ILE A 53 0.33 -6.47 6.01
CA ILE A 53 1.51 -7.29 6.32
C ILE A 53 1.84 -7.22 7.81
N TYR A 54 1.75 -6.03 8.42
CA TYR A 54 1.94 -5.86 9.86
C TYR A 54 0.86 -6.56 10.68
N VAL A 55 -0.40 -6.42 10.27
CA VAL A 55 -1.53 -7.08 10.96
C VAL A 55 -1.35 -8.61 10.92
N ALA A 56 -0.95 -9.15 9.77
CA ALA A 56 -0.70 -10.58 9.63
C ALA A 56 0.40 -11.06 10.59
N GLU A 57 1.48 -10.29 10.75
CA GLU A 57 2.55 -10.60 11.70
C GLU A 57 2.03 -10.57 13.14
N ALA A 58 1.28 -9.56 13.50
CA ALA A 58 0.73 -9.43 14.85
C ALA A 58 -0.18 -10.61 15.21
N ILE A 59 -1.02 -11.03 14.29
CA ILE A 59 -1.90 -12.19 14.49
C ILE A 59 -1.10 -13.48 14.58
N GLN A 60 -0.08 -13.64 13.73
CA GLN A 60 0.78 -14.83 13.76
C GLN A 60 1.52 -14.97 15.11
N ASN A 61 2.02 -13.84 15.62
CA ASN A 61 2.78 -13.83 16.88
C ASN A 61 1.88 -13.95 18.12
N ASN A 62 0.60 -13.62 17.97
CA ASN A 62 -0.36 -13.61 19.07
C ASN A 62 -1.65 -14.32 18.63
N PRO A 63 -1.65 -15.66 18.52
CA PRO A 63 -2.85 -16.42 18.16
C PRO A 63 -3.96 -16.12 19.15
N GLY A 64 -5.10 -15.73 18.75
CA GLY A 64 -6.19 -15.29 19.63
C GLY A 64 -6.36 -13.78 19.70
N MET A 65 -5.39 -13.03 19.16
CA MET A 65 -5.57 -11.59 18.99
C MET A 65 -6.64 -11.34 17.91
N THR A 66 -7.53 -10.39 18.16
CA THR A 66 -8.53 -9.99 17.16
C THR A 66 -7.87 -9.12 16.09
N SER A 67 -8.51 -9.03 14.91
CA SER A 67 -8.04 -8.12 13.86
C SER A 67 -8.04 -6.67 14.34
N HIS A 68 -9.00 -6.30 15.19
CA HIS A 68 -9.08 -4.97 15.77
C HIS A 68 -7.86 -4.68 16.66
N ASP A 69 -7.49 -5.64 17.52
CA ASP A 69 -6.32 -5.49 18.40
C ASP A 69 -5.02 -5.44 17.57
N ALA A 70 -4.93 -6.25 16.53
CA ALA A 70 -3.77 -6.27 15.65
C ALA A 70 -3.57 -4.93 14.94
N ARG A 71 -4.65 -4.25 14.56
CA ARG A 71 -4.56 -2.94 13.92
C ARG A 71 -3.95 -1.87 14.81
N SER A 72 -4.14 -1.97 16.12
CA SER A 72 -3.58 -1.01 17.06
C SER A 72 -2.07 -1.11 17.18
N SER A 73 -1.46 -2.21 16.72
CA SER A 73 -0.01 -2.40 16.72
C SER A 73 0.66 -1.86 15.45
N VAL A 74 -0.13 -1.50 14.43
CA VAL A 74 0.40 -0.91 13.21
C VAL A 74 0.91 0.49 13.49
N GLY A 75 2.08 0.82 12.96
CA GLY A 75 2.68 2.12 13.14
C GLY A 75 2.14 3.18 12.20
N TYR A 76 2.87 4.24 12.07
CA TYR A 76 2.51 5.40 11.26
C TYR A 76 3.43 5.51 10.05
N LEU A 77 2.86 6.00 8.94
CA LEU A 77 3.68 6.41 7.80
C LEU A 77 4.47 7.66 8.20
N GLY A 78 5.78 7.50 8.33
CA GLY A 78 6.66 8.59 8.76
C GLY A 78 7.28 9.37 7.61
N ALA A 79 7.50 8.73 6.47
CA ALA A 79 8.09 9.39 5.31
C ALA A 79 7.81 8.60 4.03
N ILE A 80 7.88 9.32 2.93
CA ILE A 80 7.85 8.78 1.57
C ILE A 80 9.15 9.20 0.92
N ARG A 81 9.92 8.23 0.41
CA ARG A 81 11.23 8.51 -0.18
C ARG A 81 11.30 8.01 -1.61
N GLN A 82 11.95 8.80 -2.47
CA GLN A 82 12.27 8.41 -3.84
C GLN A 82 11.06 7.88 -4.60
N MET A 83 9.88 8.37 -4.27
CA MET A 83 8.65 7.94 -4.94
C MET A 83 8.61 8.53 -6.35
N LYS A 84 8.48 7.66 -7.33
CA LYS A 84 8.40 8.05 -8.74
C LYS A 84 7.11 7.54 -9.33
N PHE A 85 6.39 8.42 -10.01
CA PHE A 85 5.17 8.10 -10.74
C PHE A 85 5.51 8.13 -12.22
N ARG A 86 5.47 6.97 -12.86
CA ARG A 86 5.96 6.81 -14.23
C ARG A 86 4.86 6.81 -15.27
N ARG A 87 3.62 6.49 -14.87
CA ARG A 87 2.49 6.39 -15.77
C ARG A 87 1.23 6.88 -15.07
N LEU A 88 0.29 7.38 -15.88
CA LEU A 88 -1.03 7.77 -15.38
C LEU A 88 -1.88 6.53 -15.16
N VAL A 89 -2.76 6.59 -14.17
CA VAL A 89 -3.71 5.54 -13.82
C VAL A 89 -5.11 6.09 -13.99
N THR A 90 -5.92 5.37 -14.73
CA THR A 90 -7.29 5.80 -15.08
C THR A 90 -8.29 4.72 -14.71
N PRO A 91 -9.59 5.06 -14.63
CA PRO A 91 -10.65 4.08 -14.40
C PRO A 91 -10.57 2.94 -15.42
N GLY A 92 -10.76 1.72 -14.95
CA GLY A 92 -10.61 0.50 -15.74
C GLY A 92 -9.27 -0.18 -15.57
N ASP A 93 -8.26 0.55 -15.08
CA ASP A 93 -6.96 -0.04 -14.78
C ASP A 93 -7.05 -0.91 -13.53
N GLN A 94 -6.30 -1.99 -13.52
CA GLN A 94 -6.11 -2.80 -12.33
C GLN A 94 -4.63 -2.75 -11.94
N LEU A 95 -4.38 -2.30 -10.73
CA LEU A 95 -3.02 -2.21 -10.20
C LEU A 95 -2.69 -3.45 -9.39
N THR A 96 -1.51 -4.01 -9.64
CA THR A 96 -0.91 -5.02 -8.78
C THR A 96 0.10 -4.29 -7.89
N LEU A 97 -0.06 -4.43 -6.59
CA LEU A 97 0.77 -3.77 -5.60
C LEU A 97 1.75 -4.77 -5.01
N HIS A 98 2.98 -4.35 -4.79
CA HIS A 98 4.00 -5.15 -4.12
C HIS A 98 4.59 -4.34 -2.99
N ALA A 99 4.78 -4.98 -1.84
CA ALA A 99 5.45 -4.38 -0.70
C ALA A 99 6.41 -5.39 -0.08
N GLN A 100 7.60 -4.92 0.27
CA GLN A 100 8.61 -5.74 0.92
C GLN A 100 9.20 -4.94 2.07
N LEU A 101 9.07 -5.45 3.28
CA LEU A 101 9.62 -4.83 4.46
C LEU A 101 11.12 -5.04 4.51
N GLY A 102 11.86 -3.97 4.77
CA GLY A 102 13.29 -4.01 4.97
C GLY A 102 13.66 -4.18 6.44
N GLU A 103 14.88 -3.80 6.77
CA GLU A 103 15.39 -3.92 8.14
C GLU A 103 14.84 -2.80 9.03
N LYS A 104 14.73 -3.13 10.30
CA LYS A 104 14.40 -2.13 11.33
C LYS A 104 15.67 -1.41 11.78
N VAL A 105 15.55 -0.09 11.93
CA VAL A 105 16.56 0.74 12.56
C VAL A 105 15.87 1.50 13.69
N GLY A 106 16.00 1.03 14.91
CA GLY A 106 15.22 1.53 16.03
C GLY A 106 13.74 1.26 15.82
N ALA A 107 12.93 2.32 15.90
CA ALA A 107 11.48 2.24 15.66
C ALA A 107 11.11 2.44 14.18
N LEU A 108 12.08 2.64 13.30
CA LEU A 108 11.84 2.91 11.88
C LEU A 108 12.06 1.65 11.05
N ARG A 109 11.22 1.48 10.04
CA ARG A 109 11.40 0.41 9.07
C ARG A 109 11.17 0.94 7.67
N GLU A 110 12.12 0.69 6.78
CA GLU A 110 11.97 1.00 5.36
C GLU A 110 11.18 -0.11 4.68
N VAL A 111 10.31 0.29 3.77
CA VAL A 111 9.48 -0.64 2.99
C VAL A 111 9.60 -0.26 1.53
N SER A 112 10.03 -1.21 0.71
CA SER A 112 10.05 -1.03 -0.73
C SER A 112 8.67 -1.32 -1.28
N VAL A 113 8.14 -0.41 -2.08
CA VAL A 113 6.80 -0.53 -2.65
C VAL A 113 6.80 -0.24 -4.14
N ARG A 114 5.91 -0.89 -4.85
CA ARG A 114 5.67 -0.59 -6.26
C ARG A 114 4.24 -0.96 -6.66
N ALA A 115 3.75 -0.26 -7.66
CA ALA A 115 2.46 -0.53 -8.26
C ALA A 115 2.67 -0.75 -9.75
N LEU A 116 2.02 -1.77 -10.31
CA LEU A 116 2.14 -2.13 -11.71
C LEU A 116 0.76 -2.19 -12.36
N ASN A 117 0.71 -1.78 -13.62
CA ASN A 117 -0.43 -2.03 -14.50
C ASN A 117 0.06 -3.05 -15.53
N GLY A 118 -0.32 -4.31 -15.35
CA GLY A 118 0.29 -5.39 -16.12
C GLY A 118 1.78 -5.50 -15.85
N ARG A 119 2.58 -5.31 -16.88
CA ARG A 119 4.06 -5.33 -16.76
C ARG A 119 4.66 -3.96 -16.50
N ASP A 120 3.86 -2.91 -16.66
CA ASP A 120 4.36 -1.54 -16.55
C ASP A 120 4.35 -1.08 -15.11
N VAL A 121 5.51 -0.62 -14.64
CA VAL A 121 5.60 0.01 -13.32
C VAL A 121 4.99 1.41 -13.42
N VAL A 122 3.92 1.65 -12.68
CA VAL A 122 3.27 2.97 -12.64
C VAL A 122 3.79 3.84 -11.52
N ALA A 123 4.20 3.22 -10.41
CA ALA A 123 4.79 3.93 -9.28
C ALA A 123 5.74 3.00 -8.53
N GLN A 124 6.81 3.56 -7.98
CA GLN A 124 7.72 2.82 -7.11
C GLN A 124 8.47 3.78 -6.20
N GLY A 125 8.85 3.30 -5.04
CA GLY A 125 9.60 4.07 -4.07
C GLY A 125 9.71 3.36 -2.76
N GLU A 126 9.93 4.14 -1.71
CA GLU A 126 10.07 3.62 -0.35
C GLU A 126 9.13 4.35 0.58
N LEU A 127 8.56 3.60 1.51
CA LEU A 127 7.82 4.14 2.65
C LEU A 127 8.65 3.89 3.90
N VAL A 128 8.65 4.86 4.81
CA VAL A 128 9.26 4.67 6.13
C VAL A 128 8.14 4.63 7.14
N VAL A 129 8.05 3.52 7.84
CA VAL A 129 7.01 3.29 8.86
C VAL A 129 7.66 3.42 10.23
N THR A 130 7.03 4.21 11.10
CA THR A 130 7.42 4.30 12.51
C THR A 130 6.60 3.28 13.27
N GLU A 131 7.25 2.30 13.86
CA GLU A 131 6.56 1.27 14.64
C GLU A 131 6.23 1.78 16.05
N ARG A 132 5.16 1.26 16.57
CA ARG A 132 4.76 1.55 17.96
C ARG A 132 5.47 0.66 18.95
#